data_6e0a1199d6bfc6c75e845e1173ec9e3a
#
_entry.id   6e0a1199d6bfc6c75e845e1173ec9e3a
#
_cell.length_a   1.000
_cell.length_b   1.000
_cell.length_c   1.000
_cell.angle_alpha   90.00
_cell.angle_beta   90.00
_cell.angle_gamma   90.00
#
_symmetry.space_group_name_H-M   'P 1'
#
loop_
_entity.id
_entity.type
_entity.pdbx_description
1 polymer ?
#
loop_
_entity_poly.entity_id
_entity_poly.type
_entity_poly.pdbx_seq_one_letter_code
_entity_poly.pdbx_strand_id
1 'polypeptide(L)'
;MSASRSATISVAGPAFGAAHAGLHQGRFEALHGHTYTCRLNLVGVLDTEGVVTDFVPVRQALAEAVAPLQRRTLMPAHAPAPVRHHREQDTFVIEDGRRRFALPVQDVVLLPVVNTSTELLAQYLLDQVRPYLEGVEHAELVLRESPTAQAHVEHHSGGR
;
A
#
# COMPACT_ATOMS: atom_id res chain seq x y z
N MET A 1 13.51 3.68 39.27
CA MET A 1 12.62 3.57 38.11
C MET A 1 13.46 3.05 36.96
N SER A 2 13.18 1.83 36.47
CA SER A 2 13.90 1.28 35.30
C SER A 2 13.46 2.09 34.08
N ALA A 3 14.41 2.63 33.33
CA ALA A 3 14.10 3.28 32.06
C ALA A 3 13.43 2.25 31.14
N SER A 4 12.26 2.58 30.59
CA SER A 4 11.60 1.75 29.59
C SER A 4 12.50 1.61 28.38
N ARG A 5 12.80 0.38 27.97
CA ARG A 5 13.61 0.11 26.78
C ARG A 5 12.68 0.05 25.58
N SER A 6 13.03 0.76 24.51
CA SER A 6 12.36 0.67 23.21
C SER A 6 13.24 -0.06 22.21
N ALA A 7 12.61 -0.63 21.21
CA ALA A 7 13.29 -1.27 20.07
C ALA A 7 12.58 -0.96 18.75
N THR A 8 13.34 -1.07 17.68
CA THR A 8 12.79 -1.07 16.31
C THR A 8 12.86 -2.48 15.77
N ILE A 9 11.75 -2.98 15.26
CA ILE A 9 11.64 -4.27 14.60
C ILE A 9 11.20 -4.08 13.15
N SER A 10 11.56 -5.02 12.28
CA SER A 10 11.18 -4.98 10.86
C SER A 10 10.47 -6.26 10.46
N VAL A 11 9.36 -6.12 9.75
CA VAL A 11 8.57 -7.22 9.20
C VAL A 11 8.49 -7.04 7.69
N ALA A 12 8.97 -8.02 6.92
CA ALA A 12 8.82 -8.02 5.48
C ALA A 12 7.51 -8.69 5.09
N GLY A 13 6.75 -8.03 4.21
CA GLY A 13 5.60 -8.61 3.54
C GLY A 13 6.03 -9.43 2.30
N PRO A 14 5.09 -10.17 1.67
CA PRO A 14 5.36 -10.83 0.41
C PRO A 14 5.59 -9.82 -0.70
N ALA A 15 6.48 -10.15 -1.64
CA ALA A 15 6.59 -9.40 -2.88
C ALA A 15 5.36 -9.66 -3.76
N PHE A 16 4.93 -8.66 -4.54
CA PHE A 16 3.79 -8.80 -5.44
C PHE A 16 4.02 -8.09 -6.77
N GLY A 17 3.61 -8.72 -7.85
CA GLY A 17 3.58 -8.13 -9.18
C GLY A 17 2.24 -7.47 -9.45
N ALA A 18 2.23 -6.21 -9.87
CA ALA A 18 1.02 -5.51 -10.27
C ALA A 18 1.33 -4.53 -11.41
N ALA A 19 0.32 -4.28 -12.26
CA ALA A 19 0.37 -3.24 -13.27
C ALA A 19 -0.36 -2.00 -12.76
N HIS A 20 0.02 -0.83 -13.24
CA HIS A 20 -0.68 0.42 -13.01
C HIS A 20 -0.40 1.45 -14.12
N ALA A 21 -1.18 2.51 -14.14
CA ALA A 21 -0.91 3.72 -14.90
C ALA A 21 -1.03 4.90 -13.94
N GLY A 22 0.09 5.46 -13.53
CA GLY A 22 0.13 6.63 -12.66
C GLY A 22 -0.47 7.85 -13.34
N LEU A 23 -0.98 8.79 -12.54
CA LEU A 23 -1.44 10.10 -13.01
C LEU A 23 -0.34 11.13 -12.82
N HIS A 24 0.01 11.81 -13.89
CA HIS A 24 0.88 12.98 -13.87
C HIS A 24 0.19 14.16 -14.56
N GLN A 25 0.01 15.26 -13.84
CA GLN A 25 -0.70 16.46 -14.33
C GLN A 25 -2.10 16.14 -14.91
N GLY A 26 -2.86 15.26 -14.24
CA GLY A 26 -4.20 14.85 -14.65
C GLY A 26 -4.26 13.90 -15.84
N ARG A 27 -3.16 13.30 -16.25
CA ARG A 27 -3.05 12.40 -17.40
C ARG A 27 -2.38 11.09 -17.01
N PHE A 28 -2.90 10.01 -17.56
CA PHE A 28 -2.30 8.70 -17.36
C PHE A 28 -0.97 8.56 -18.09
N GLU A 29 -0.01 7.98 -17.40
CA GLU A 29 1.16 7.37 -18.00
C GLU A 29 0.80 6.12 -18.80
N ALA A 30 1.77 5.56 -19.51
CA ALA A 30 1.59 4.25 -20.14
C ALA A 30 1.37 3.18 -19.07
N LEU A 31 0.49 2.22 -19.36
CA LEU A 31 0.32 1.04 -18.51
C LEU A 31 1.64 0.28 -18.43
N HIS A 32 2.11 0.04 -17.22
CA HIS A 32 3.33 -0.71 -16.95
C HIS A 32 3.21 -1.46 -15.61
N GLY A 33 4.20 -2.25 -15.27
CA GLY A 33 4.15 -3.06 -14.07
C GLY A 33 5.45 -3.06 -13.30
N HIS A 34 5.33 -3.37 -12.01
CA HIS A 34 6.44 -3.51 -11.08
C HIS A 34 6.32 -4.80 -10.28
N THR A 35 7.45 -5.27 -9.77
CA THR A 35 7.48 -6.21 -8.66
C THR A 35 7.72 -5.41 -7.38
N TYR A 36 6.63 -5.15 -6.69
CA TYR A 36 6.68 -4.41 -5.42
C TYR A 36 7.22 -5.28 -4.29
N THR A 37 7.98 -4.68 -3.40
CA THR A 37 8.32 -5.26 -2.10
C THR A 37 7.92 -4.31 -1.00
N CYS A 38 7.37 -4.84 0.11
CA CYS A 38 6.98 -4.03 1.25
C CYS A 38 7.68 -4.48 2.52
N ARG A 39 7.99 -3.52 3.38
CA ARG A 39 8.57 -3.71 4.71
C ARG A 39 7.89 -2.76 5.68
N LEU A 40 7.57 -3.28 6.85
CA LEU A 40 7.02 -2.51 7.96
C LEU A 40 8.06 -2.43 9.08
N ASN A 41 8.47 -1.23 9.44
CA ASN A 41 9.35 -0.94 10.57
C ASN A 41 8.48 -0.44 11.72
N LEU A 42 8.60 -1.06 12.89
CA LEU A 42 7.78 -0.79 14.06
C LEU A 42 8.67 -0.38 15.23
N VAL A 43 8.33 0.70 15.90
CA VAL A 43 9.00 1.16 17.13
C VAL A 43 8.01 1.04 18.29
N GLY A 44 8.46 0.48 19.38
CA GLY A 44 7.64 0.39 20.60
C GLY A 44 8.50 0.07 21.82
N VAL A 45 7.86 0.17 22.97
CA VAL A 45 8.46 -0.21 24.27
C VAL A 45 8.41 -1.72 24.41
N LEU A 46 9.50 -2.28 24.92
CA LEU A 46 9.55 -3.70 25.25
C LEU A 46 8.63 -4.00 26.42
N ASP A 47 7.80 -5.00 26.28
CA ASP A 47 6.97 -5.54 27.35
C ASP A 47 7.78 -6.32 28.39
N THR A 48 7.12 -7.02 29.31
CA THR A 48 7.75 -7.82 30.36
C THR A 48 8.51 -9.03 29.84
N GLU A 49 8.21 -9.49 28.63
CA GLU A 49 8.89 -10.57 27.93
C GLU A 49 10.01 -10.07 26.98
N GLY A 50 10.18 -8.76 26.87
CA GLY A 50 11.17 -8.14 26.01
C GLY A 50 10.75 -8.05 24.53
N VAL A 51 9.44 -7.96 24.27
CA VAL A 51 8.84 -7.95 22.94
C VAL A 51 8.17 -6.60 22.67
N VAL A 52 8.27 -6.06 21.44
CA VAL A 52 7.52 -4.87 21.00
C VAL A 52 6.09 -5.25 20.61
N THR A 53 5.96 -6.28 19.79
CA THR A 53 4.69 -6.86 19.35
C THR A 53 4.92 -8.25 18.75
N ASP A 54 3.86 -9.05 18.64
CA ASP A 54 3.93 -10.34 17.97
C ASP A 54 4.06 -10.15 16.44
N PHE A 55 5.08 -10.77 15.84
CA PHE A 55 5.32 -10.73 14.40
C PHE A 55 4.26 -11.47 13.58
N VAL A 56 3.59 -12.48 14.15
CA VAL A 56 2.72 -13.37 13.40
C VAL A 56 1.48 -12.64 12.90
N PRO A 57 0.68 -11.95 13.73
CA PRO A 57 -0.46 -11.18 13.25
C PRO A 57 -0.09 -10.08 12.27
N VAL A 58 1.03 -9.39 12.51
CA VAL A 58 1.49 -8.29 11.64
C VAL A 58 1.87 -8.82 10.25
N ARG A 59 2.60 -9.94 10.21
CA ARG A 59 2.99 -10.57 8.94
C ARG A 59 1.78 -11.08 8.17
N GLN A 60 0.82 -11.66 8.87
CA GLN A 60 -0.43 -12.10 8.27
C GLN A 60 -1.24 -10.93 7.70
N ALA A 61 -1.38 -9.84 8.44
CA ALA A 61 -2.06 -8.63 7.99
C ALA A 61 -1.42 -8.04 6.72
N LEU A 62 -0.07 -7.99 6.65
CA LEU A 62 0.63 -7.57 5.43
C LEU A 62 0.34 -8.51 4.25
N ALA A 63 0.36 -9.82 4.47
CA ALA A 63 0.07 -10.78 3.42
C ALA A 63 -1.38 -10.66 2.91
N GLU A 64 -2.34 -10.47 3.80
CA GLU A 64 -3.75 -10.26 3.46
C GLU A 64 -3.99 -8.93 2.72
N ALA A 65 -3.27 -7.86 3.10
CA ALA A 65 -3.34 -6.57 2.41
C ALA A 65 -2.79 -6.63 0.98
N VAL A 66 -1.75 -7.42 0.75
CA VAL A 66 -1.06 -7.57 -0.54
C VAL A 66 -1.80 -8.54 -1.47
N ALA A 67 -2.41 -9.61 -0.94
CA ALA A 67 -2.99 -10.70 -1.74
C ALA A 67 -3.98 -10.22 -2.82
N PRO A 68 -4.90 -9.26 -2.57
CA PRO A 68 -5.82 -8.76 -3.60
C PRO A 68 -5.13 -8.02 -4.74
N LEU A 69 -3.91 -7.51 -4.52
CA LEU A 69 -3.17 -6.70 -5.49
C LEU A 69 -2.32 -7.54 -6.44
N GLN A 70 -2.00 -8.76 -6.04
CA GLN A 70 -1.13 -9.66 -6.80
C GLN A 70 -1.71 -10.01 -8.16
N ARG A 71 -0.93 -9.77 -9.23
CA ARG A 71 -1.29 -10.02 -10.63
C ARG A 71 -2.55 -9.27 -11.09
N ARG A 72 -2.73 -8.06 -10.56
CA ARG A 72 -3.84 -7.18 -10.92
C ARG A 72 -3.33 -5.90 -11.56
N THR A 73 -4.24 -5.21 -12.22
CA THR A 73 -4.04 -3.83 -12.66
C THR A 73 -4.69 -2.91 -11.63
N LEU A 74 -3.87 -2.08 -11.00
CA LEU A 74 -4.32 -1.16 -9.95
C LEU A 74 -4.78 0.15 -10.60
N MET A 75 -6.02 0.57 -10.31
CA MET A 75 -6.62 1.79 -10.86
C MET A 75 -7.22 2.65 -9.73
N PRO A 76 -7.17 4.00 -9.86
CA PRO A 76 -7.67 4.89 -8.83
C PRO A 76 -9.19 5.08 -8.96
N ALA A 77 -9.93 4.86 -7.86
CA ALA A 77 -11.37 5.10 -7.81
C ALA A 77 -11.73 6.58 -7.71
N HIS A 78 -10.86 7.39 -7.12
CA HIS A 78 -11.12 8.80 -6.79
C HIS A 78 -10.26 9.76 -7.61
N ALA A 79 -9.79 9.33 -8.78
CA ALA A 79 -9.02 10.21 -9.66
C ALA A 79 -9.80 11.49 -9.98
N PRO A 80 -9.15 12.67 -9.97
CA PRO A 80 -9.81 13.92 -10.29
C PRO A 80 -10.18 14.02 -11.77
N ALA A 81 -11.09 14.91 -12.11
CA ALA A 81 -11.38 15.24 -13.51
C ALA A 81 -10.08 15.65 -14.25
N PRO A 82 -9.90 15.30 -15.53
CA PRO A 82 -10.91 14.73 -16.44
C PRO A 82 -11.05 13.20 -16.40
N VAL A 83 -10.40 12.50 -15.47
CA VAL A 83 -10.46 11.04 -15.40
C VAL A 83 -11.89 10.59 -15.10
N ARG A 84 -12.34 9.59 -15.86
CA ARG A 84 -13.64 8.94 -15.69
C ARG A 84 -13.46 7.44 -15.78
N HIS A 85 -14.27 6.71 -15.03
CA HIS A 85 -14.32 5.26 -15.15
C HIS A 85 -15.77 4.76 -15.08
N HIS A 86 -16.02 3.62 -15.71
CA HIS A 86 -17.28 2.91 -15.68
C HIS A 86 -17.07 1.44 -16.02
N ARG A 87 -18.12 0.65 -15.85
CA ARG A 87 -18.15 -0.75 -16.24
C ARG A 87 -19.06 -0.95 -17.45
N GLU A 88 -18.58 -1.63 -18.46
CA GLU A 88 -19.34 -2.11 -19.62
C GLU A 88 -19.34 -3.65 -19.61
N GLN A 89 -20.42 -4.27 -19.14
CA GLN A 89 -20.51 -5.74 -18.98
C GLN A 89 -19.32 -6.28 -18.14
N ASP A 90 -18.44 -7.06 -18.74
CA ASP A 90 -17.27 -7.65 -18.09
C ASP A 90 -15.98 -6.84 -18.31
N THR A 91 -16.11 -5.62 -18.85
CA THR A 91 -15.00 -4.72 -19.11
C THR A 91 -15.05 -3.52 -18.18
N PHE A 92 -13.95 -3.26 -17.49
CA PHE A 92 -13.70 -2.01 -16.78
C PHE A 92 -13.04 -1.02 -17.75
N VAL A 93 -13.59 0.19 -17.82
CA VAL A 93 -13.07 1.27 -18.67
C VAL A 93 -12.67 2.44 -17.79
N ILE A 94 -11.47 2.98 -18.02
CA ILE A 94 -11.00 4.23 -17.41
C ILE A 94 -10.27 5.07 -18.45
N GLU A 95 -10.49 6.37 -18.44
CA GLU A 95 -9.95 7.29 -19.45
C GLU A 95 -9.71 8.70 -18.87
N ASP A 96 -8.76 9.42 -19.46
CA ASP A 96 -8.43 10.82 -19.12
C ASP A 96 -8.70 11.80 -20.29
N GLY A 97 -9.39 11.33 -21.34
CA GLY A 97 -9.64 12.08 -22.57
C GLY A 97 -8.53 11.96 -23.63
N ARG A 98 -7.36 11.37 -23.28
CA ARG A 98 -6.27 11.05 -24.22
C ARG A 98 -5.96 9.56 -24.27
N ARG A 99 -5.94 8.91 -23.10
CA ARG A 99 -5.76 7.47 -22.96
C ARG A 99 -7.04 6.83 -22.48
N ARG A 100 -7.33 5.69 -23.02
CA ARG A 100 -8.44 4.84 -22.61
C ARG A 100 -7.89 3.43 -22.39
N PHE A 101 -8.12 2.92 -21.18
CA PHE A 101 -7.84 1.54 -20.83
C PHE A 101 -9.16 0.78 -20.74
N ALA A 102 -9.25 -0.35 -21.42
CA ALA A 102 -10.38 -1.26 -21.35
C ALA A 102 -9.83 -2.65 -20.98
N LEU A 103 -10.16 -3.10 -19.78
CA LEU A 103 -9.56 -4.29 -19.17
C LEU A 103 -10.67 -5.20 -18.64
N PRO A 104 -10.46 -6.53 -18.60
CA PRO A 104 -11.41 -7.42 -17.94
C PRO A 104 -11.59 -6.98 -16.47
N VAL A 105 -12.85 -6.95 -16.01
CA VAL A 105 -13.17 -6.51 -14.63
C VAL A 105 -12.41 -7.32 -13.58
N GLN A 106 -12.27 -8.64 -13.80
CA GLN A 106 -11.55 -9.51 -12.87
C GLN A 106 -10.04 -9.23 -12.77
N ASP A 107 -9.46 -8.50 -13.73
CA ASP A 107 -8.03 -8.18 -13.75
C ASP A 107 -7.73 -6.82 -13.10
N VAL A 108 -8.77 -6.07 -12.72
CA VAL A 108 -8.63 -4.73 -12.13
C VAL A 108 -8.94 -4.73 -10.65
N VAL A 109 -8.12 -4.02 -9.89
CA VAL A 109 -8.43 -3.59 -8.52
C VAL A 109 -8.61 -2.09 -8.53
N LEU A 110 -9.83 -1.64 -8.21
CA LEU A 110 -10.17 -0.24 -8.07
C LEU A 110 -9.91 0.19 -6.63
N LEU A 111 -8.83 0.91 -6.42
CA LEU A 111 -8.38 1.34 -5.09
C LEU A 111 -9.01 2.68 -4.68
N PRO A 112 -9.34 2.88 -3.40
CA PRO A 112 -9.92 4.13 -2.89
C PRO A 112 -8.89 5.25 -2.76
N VAL A 113 -8.16 5.52 -3.84
CA VAL A 113 -7.09 6.51 -3.93
C VAL A 113 -7.32 7.45 -5.12
N VAL A 114 -6.71 8.62 -5.10
CA VAL A 114 -6.77 9.59 -6.22
C VAL A 114 -5.76 9.30 -7.32
N ASN A 115 -4.74 8.50 -7.04
CA ASN A 115 -3.68 8.08 -7.95
C ASN A 115 -3.09 6.75 -7.47
N THR A 116 -2.51 5.96 -8.36
CA THR A 116 -1.80 4.72 -8.02
C THR A 116 -0.28 4.95 -7.91
N SER A 117 0.12 6.10 -7.37
CA SER A 117 1.53 6.37 -7.06
C SER A 117 2.03 5.46 -5.94
N THR A 118 3.34 5.26 -5.87
CA THR A 118 3.96 4.41 -4.84
C THR A 118 3.65 4.91 -3.43
N GLU A 119 3.57 6.23 -3.23
CA GLU A 119 3.23 6.86 -1.95
C GLU A 119 1.81 6.51 -1.50
N LEU A 120 0.83 6.61 -2.41
CA LEU A 120 -0.58 6.31 -2.08
C LEU A 120 -0.83 4.81 -1.95
N LEU A 121 -0.11 3.97 -2.71
CA LEU A 121 -0.14 2.53 -2.52
C LEU A 121 0.47 2.13 -1.16
N ALA A 122 1.58 2.77 -0.78
CA ALA A 122 2.19 2.56 0.54
C ALA A 122 1.21 2.97 1.66
N GLN A 123 0.57 4.13 1.55
CA GLN A 123 -0.43 4.59 2.51
C GLN A 123 -1.63 3.64 2.60
N TYR A 124 -2.13 3.19 1.45
CA TYR A 124 -3.21 2.20 1.40
C TYR A 124 -2.84 0.92 2.18
N LEU A 125 -1.64 0.37 1.94
CA LEU A 125 -1.17 -0.83 2.65
C LEU A 125 -0.99 -0.57 4.15
N LEU A 126 -0.45 0.58 4.55
CA LEU A 126 -0.31 0.93 5.96
C LEU A 126 -1.67 1.03 6.65
N ASP A 127 -2.67 1.61 6.01
CA ASP A 127 -4.03 1.72 6.54
C ASP A 127 -4.68 0.34 6.73
N GLN A 128 -4.39 -0.63 5.86
CA GLN A 128 -4.89 -2.00 6.01
C GLN A 128 -4.27 -2.73 7.22
N VAL A 129 -3.00 -2.49 7.52
CA VAL A 129 -2.30 -3.17 8.63
C VAL A 129 -2.43 -2.44 9.97
N ARG A 130 -2.76 -1.16 9.95
CA ARG A 130 -2.86 -0.32 11.14
C ARG A 130 -3.69 -0.92 12.29
N PRO A 131 -4.84 -1.59 12.05
CA PRO A 131 -5.62 -2.21 13.14
C PRO A 131 -4.87 -3.30 13.93
N TYR A 132 -3.77 -3.82 13.38
CA TYR A 132 -2.96 -4.89 13.99
C TYR A 132 -1.71 -4.36 14.70
N LEU A 133 -1.55 -3.03 14.82
CA LEU A 133 -0.37 -2.37 15.39
C LEU A 133 -0.61 -1.90 16.83
N GLU A 134 -1.38 -2.67 17.62
CA GLU A 134 -1.61 -2.36 19.02
C GLU A 134 -0.28 -2.36 19.81
N GLY A 135 -0.08 -1.35 20.65
CA GLY A 135 1.14 -1.20 21.47
C GLY A 135 2.37 -0.65 20.72
N VAL A 136 2.26 -0.44 19.41
CA VAL A 136 3.33 0.18 18.59
C VAL A 136 3.22 1.70 18.68
N GLU A 137 4.32 2.38 19.00
CA GLU A 137 4.38 3.85 19.13
C GLU A 137 4.50 4.53 17.77
N HIS A 138 5.29 3.92 16.87
CA HIS A 138 5.52 4.43 15.54
C HIS A 138 5.63 3.27 14.54
N ALA A 139 5.02 3.42 13.39
CA ALA A 139 5.11 2.48 12.28
C ALA A 139 5.47 3.22 10.99
N GLU A 140 6.43 2.69 10.26
CA GLU A 140 6.82 3.12 8.92
C GLU A 140 6.62 1.97 7.94
N LEU A 141 5.83 2.19 6.89
CA LEU A 141 5.75 1.24 5.78
C LEU A 141 6.59 1.75 4.61
N VAL A 142 7.51 0.93 4.16
CA VAL A 142 8.35 1.18 2.98
C VAL A 142 7.84 0.30 1.85
N LEU A 143 7.36 0.92 0.78
CA LEU A 143 6.98 0.25 -0.47
C LEU A 143 7.99 0.59 -1.55
N ARG A 144 8.62 -0.42 -2.12
CA ARG A 144 9.58 -0.29 -3.20
C ARG A 144 8.97 -0.80 -4.50
N GLU A 145 8.97 0.00 -5.54
CA GLU A 145 8.52 -0.37 -6.89
C GLU A 145 9.67 -0.78 -7.81
N SER A 146 10.88 -0.27 -7.55
CA SER A 146 12.07 -0.57 -8.35
C SER A 146 13.33 -0.52 -7.48
N PRO A 147 14.51 -0.94 -7.96
CA PRO A 147 15.76 -0.81 -7.22
C PRO A 147 16.13 0.62 -6.82
N THR A 148 15.59 1.62 -7.53
CA THR A 148 15.94 3.04 -7.36
C THR A 148 14.79 3.91 -6.84
N ALA A 149 13.58 3.35 -6.68
CA ALA A 149 12.40 4.11 -6.29
C ALA A 149 11.59 3.38 -5.20
N GLN A 150 11.34 4.09 -4.11
CA GLN A 150 10.53 3.62 -2.99
C GLN A 150 9.84 4.79 -2.29
N ALA A 151 8.73 4.51 -1.65
CA ALA A 151 8.01 5.45 -0.79
C ALA A 151 8.06 4.98 0.66
N HIS A 152 8.12 5.94 1.58
CA HIS A 152 8.04 5.75 3.02
C HIS A 152 6.81 6.50 3.52
N VAL A 153 5.94 5.83 4.24
CA VAL A 153 4.79 6.43 4.89
C VAL A 153 4.76 6.03 6.35
N GLU A 154 4.32 6.95 7.21
CA GLU A 154 4.43 6.80 8.66
C GLU A 154 3.07 6.91 9.35
N HIS A 155 2.95 6.21 10.46
CA HIS A 155 1.86 6.32 11.41
C HIS A 155 2.42 6.44 12.82
N HIS A 156 1.98 7.46 13.55
CA HIS A 156 2.26 7.64 14.96
C HIS A 156 0.98 7.33 15.75
N SER A 157 1.04 6.39 16.67
CA SER A 157 -0.02 6.25 17.66
C SER A 157 0.04 7.50 18.56
N GLY A 158 -1.01 8.31 18.51
CA GLY A 158 -1.09 9.51 19.36
C GLY A 158 -0.81 9.15 20.82
N GLY A 159 0.22 9.76 21.39
CA GLY A 159 0.51 9.63 22.81
C GLY A 159 -0.71 10.05 23.63
N ARG A 160 -1.07 9.21 24.60
CA ARG A 160 -2.07 9.55 25.62
C ARG A 160 -1.48 10.58 26.57
#